data_cb0ad01952fa969b429c689d9a1518b9
#
_entry.id   cb0ad01952fa969b429c689d9a1518b9
#
_cell.length_a   1.000
_cell.length_b   1.000
_cell.length_c   1.000
_cell.angle_alpha   90.00
_cell.angle_beta   90.00
_cell.angle_gamma   90.00
#
_symmetry.space_group_name_H-M   'P 1'
#
loop_
_entity.id
_entity.type
_entity.pdbx_description
1 polymer ?
#
loop_
_entity_poly.entity_id
_entity_poly.type
_entity_poly.pdbx_seq_one_letter_code
_entity_poly.pdbx_strand_id
1 'polypeptide(L)'
;MTNRFQELRDKEVIHVCEGARLGNVNDLVVDICCGRVTALIVPGPCRFLGLFGREDDYVIPWLCIKRIGDDLILVDGPLSEWRTPRKKRSLF
;
A
#
# COMPACT_ATOMS: atom_id res chain seq x y z
N MET A 1 -7.72 17.37 9.84
CA MET A 1 -8.19 16.86 8.63
C MET A 1 -8.38 15.39 8.68
N THR A 2 -9.48 14.91 8.25
CA THR A 2 -9.76 13.49 8.32
C THR A 2 -10.09 12.94 6.94
N ASN A 3 -9.81 11.68 6.77
CA ASN A 3 -10.13 10.99 5.53
C ASN A 3 -10.77 9.68 5.88
N ARG A 4 -11.75 9.28 5.10
CA ARG A 4 -12.31 7.97 5.26
C ARG A 4 -11.47 7.03 4.45
N PHE A 5 -11.48 5.75 4.82
CA PHE A 5 -10.73 4.76 4.08
C PHE A 5 -11.12 4.78 2.61
N GLN A 6 -12.40 4.99 2.33
CA GLN A 6 -12.83 5.01 0.96
C GLN A 6 -12.17 6.14 0.20
N GLU A 7 -11.91 7.25 0.85
CA GLU A 7 -11.25 8.36 0.20
C GLU A 7 -9.78 8.02 -0.06
N LEU A 8 -9.17 7.28 0.85
CA LEU A 8 -7.78 6.89 0.63
C LEU A 8 -7.67 5.91 -0.52
N ARG A 9 -8.65 5.05 -0.68
CA ARG A 9 -8.61 4.08 -1.76
C ARG A 9 -8.68 4.73 -3.12
N ASP A 10 -9.25 5.91 -3.20
CA ASP A 10 -9.38 6.59 -4.47
C ASP A 10 -8.11 7.36 -4.84
N LYS A 11 -7.15 7.41 -3.94
CA LYS A 11 -5.93 8.15 -4.20
C LYS A 11 -4.84 7.23 -4.68
N GLU A 12 -3.99 7.75 -5.54
CA GLU A 12 -2.92 6.94 -6.05
C GLU A 12 -1.68 7.16 -5.23
N VAL A 13 -0.96 6.10 -4.92
CA VAL A 13 0.24 6.15 -4.12
C VAL A 13 1.44 6.32 -5.02
N ILE A 14 2.23 7.34 -4.74
CA ILE A 14 3.42 7.65 -5.54
C ILE A 14 4.65 7.57 -4.66
N HIS A 15 5.66 6.86 -5.11
CA HIS A 15 6.91 6.79 -4.40
C HIS A 15 7.74 7.99 -4.85
N VAL A 16 7.95 8.91 -3.95
CA VAL A 16 8.57 10.16 -4.28
C VAL A 16 9.97 10.05 -4.84
N CYS A 17 10.78 9.31 -4.18
CA CYS A 17 12.16 9.20 -4.57
C CYS A 17 12.36 8.60 -5.95
N GLU A 18 11.61 7.60 -6.29
CA GLU A 18 11.75 6.97 -7.56
C GLU A 18 10.74 7.42 -8.59
N GLY A 19 9.82 8.24 -8.20
CA GLY A 19 8.80 8.69 -9.11
C GLY A 19 7.90 7.58 -9.60
N ALA A 20 7.82 6.51 -8.84
CA ALA A 20 7.06 5.35 -9.29
C ALA A 20 5.63 5.41 -8.79
N ARG A 21 4.72 4.99 -9.65
CA ARG A 21 3.31 4.94 -9.27
C ARG A 21 3.05 3.55 -8.78
N LEU A 22 2.66 3.44 -7.53
CA LEU A 22 2.48 2.12 -6.95
C LEU A 22 1.06 1.58 -7.07
N GLY A 23 0.10 2.46 -7.25
CA GLY A 23 -1.27 2.01 -7.36
C GLY A 23 -2.13 2.60 -6.27
N ASN A 24 -3.29 2.05 -6.08
CA ASN A 24 -4.22 2.56 -5.07
C ASN A 24 -4.20 1.72 -3.81
N VAL A 25 -4.53 2.34 -2.71
CA VAL A 25 -4.59 1.62 -1.46
C VAL A 25 -5.72 0.62 -1.52
N ASN A 26 -5.44 -0.58 -1.11
CA ASN A 26 -6.44 -1.62 -1.12
C ASN A 26 -6.89 -2.02 0.28
N ASP A 27 -6.05 -1.82 1.25
CA ASP A 27 -6.36 -2.25 2.59
C ASP A 27 -5.47 -1.52 3.59
N LEU A 28 -5.74 -1.68 4.85
CA LEU A 28 -5.00 -1.05 5.92
C LEU A 28 -4.60 -2.10 6.94
N VAL A 29 -3.50 -1.85 7.61
CA VAL A 29 -3.11 -2.68 8.74
C VAL A 29 -3.37 -1.84 9.96
N VAL A 30 -4.16 -2.33 10.87
CA VAL A 30 -4.56 -1.60 12.05
C VAL A 30 -4.09 -2.31 13.31
N ASP A 31 -3.51 -1.57 14.22
CA ASP A 31 -3.10 -2.12 15.49
C ASP A 31 -4.32 -1.99 16.38
N ILE A 32 -5.00 -3.05 16.64
CA ILE A 32 -6.23 -2.99 17.39
C ILE A 32 -6.03 -2.69 18.86
N CYS A 33 -4.85 -2.85 19.36
CA CYS A 33 -4.61 -2.51 20.76
C CYS A 33 -4.64 -1.01 20.93
N CYS A 34 -4.10 -0.29 19.98
CA CYS A 34 -4.04 1.15 20.05
C CYS A 34 -5.05 1.84 19.18
N GLY A 35 -5.66 1.11 18.28
CA GLY A 35 -6.60 1.73 17.36
C GLY A 35 -5.92 2.60 16.34
N ARG A 36 -4.70 2.27 15.94
CA ARG A 36 -3.99 3.04 14.98
C ARG A 36 -3.71 2.32 13.73
N VAL A 37 -3.70 3.05 12.62
CA VAL A 37 -3.31 2.49 11.34
C VAL A 37 -1.80 2.43 11.32
N THR A 38 -1.22 1.29 11.06
CA THR A 38 0.22 1.13 11.06
C THR A 38 0.80 1.02 9.67
N ALA A 39 0.00 0.67 8.68
CA ALA A 39 0.50 0.56 7.32
C ALA A 39 -0.64 0.58 6.32
N LEU A 40 -0.29 0.89 5.08
CA LEU A 40 -1.23 0.83 3.98
C LEU A 40 -0.81 -0.33 3.11
N ILE A 41 -1.76 -1.02 2.52
CA ILE A 41 -1.45 -2.10 1.62
C ILE A 41 -1.87 -1.72 0.21
N VAL A 42 -0.91 -1.75 -0.69
CA VAL A 42 -1.12 -1.44 -2.09
C VAL A 42 -0.77 -2.70 -2.87
N PRO A 43 -1.68 -3.28 -3.61
CA PRO A 43 -1.37 -4.50 -4.35
C PRO A 43 -0.35 -4.20 -5.41
N GLY A 44 0.60 -5.05 -5.59
CA GLY A 44 1.59 -4.89 -6.61
C GLY A 44 0.97 -5.09 -7.96
N PRO A 45 1.68 -4.74 -8.99
CA PRO A 45 1.15 -4.83 -10.33
C PRO A 45 0.91 -6.27 -10.67
N CYS A 46 -0.16 -6.51 -11.34
CA CYS A 46 -0.48 -7.83 -11.73
C CYS A 46 0.47 -8.22 -12.79
N ARG A 47 1.16 -9.31 -12.66
CA ARG A 47 2.09 -9.69 -13.59
C ARG A 47 1.37 -10.05 -14.77
N PHE A 48 1.84 -9.60 -15.83
CA PHE A 48 1.31 -9.85 -17.05
C PHE A 48 1.13 -11.26 -17.23
N LEU A 49 0.22 -11.66 -17.67
CA LEU A 49 0.02 -12.99 -17.93
C LEU A 49 -0.41 -13.69 -16.73
N GLY A 50 -0.25 -13.13 -15.65
CA GLY A 50 -0.69 -13.73 -14.44
C GLY A 50 -0.40 -15.16 -14.28
N LEU A 51 0.30 -15.69 -15.16
CA LEU A 51 0.59 -17.02 -15.07
C LEU A 51 1.28 -17.38 -13.89
N PHE A 52 2.16 -16.67 -13.56
CA PHE A 52 2.95 -17.04 -12.53
C PHE A 52 2.60 -16.20 -11.46
N GLY A 53 1.55 -15.79 -11.37
CA GLY A 53 1.12 -15.03 -10.50
C GLY A 53 1.41 -14.67 -9.17
N ARG A 54 2.46 -14.75 -8.74
CA ARG A 54 2.72 -14.33 -7.51
C ARG A 54 2.73 -12.91 -7.50
N GLU A 55 1.79 -12.22 -7.04
CA GLU A 55 1.80 -10.84 -6.94
C GLU A 55 2.26 -10.47 -5.59
N ASP A 56 3.11 -9.51 -5.45
CA ASP A 56 3.55 -9.04 -4.18
C ASP A 56 2.73 -7.81 -3.83
N ASP A 57 2.44 -7.62 -2.57
CA ASP A 57 1.77 -6.41 -2.14
C ASP A 57 2.83 -5.50 -1.55
N TYR A 58 2.57 -4.21 -1.58
CA TYR A 58 3.44 -3.27 -0.91
C TYR A 58 2.79 -2.96 0.43
N VAL A 59 3.50 -3.22 1.50
CA VAL A 59 3.02 -2.91 2.83
C VAL A 59 3.81 -1.69 3.26
N ILE A 60 3.19 -0.53 3.16
CA ILE A 60 3.86 0.74 3.36
C ILE A 60 3.64 1.24 4.77
N PRO A 61 4.69 1.32 5.57
CA PRO A 61 4.52 1.77 6.95
C PRO A 61 3.94 3.17 6.98
N TRP A 62 3.06 3.41 7.93
CA TRP A 62 2.44 4.71 8.06
C TRP A 62 3.47 5.83 8.18
N LEU A 63 4.58 5.54 8.86
CA LEU A 63 5.62 6.53 9.03
C LEU A 63 6.31 6.93 7.75
N CYS A 64 6.16 6.15 6.70
CA CYS A 64 6.77 6.48 5.42
C CYS A 64 5.90 7.34 4.54
N ILE A 65 4.70 7.66 5.01
CA ILE A 65 3.82 8.50 4.24
C ILE A 65 4.25 9.94 4.47
N LYS A 66 4.58 10.62 3.38
CA LYS A 66 5.05 11.98 3.49
C LYS A 66 3.90 12.99 3.41
N ARG A 67 2.92 12.68 2.62
CA ARG A 67 1.82 13.61 2.47
C ARG A 67 0.62 12.94 1.86
N ILE A 68 -0.54 13.31 2.31
CA ILE A 68 -1.77 12.81 1.72
C ILE A 68 -2.44 14.02 1.08
N GLY A 69 -2.52 13.99 -0.22
CA GLY A 69 -3.14 15.08 -0.95
C GLY A 69 -4.53 14.73 -1.38
N ASP A 70 -5.09 15.51 -2.25
CA ASP A 70 -6.45 15.27 -2.72
C ASP A 70 -6.55 14.04 -3.60
N ASP A 71 -5.60 13.85 -4.45
CA ASP A 71 -5.63 12.72 -5.37
C ASP A 71 -4.50 11.74 -5.19
N LEU A 72 -3.50 12.12 -4.42
CA LEU A 72 -2.30 11.33 -4.31
C LEU A 72 -1.87 11.15 -2.88
N ILE A 73 -1.14 10.07 -2.65
CA ILE A 73 -0.51 9.84 -1.37
C ILE A 73 0.98 9.70 -1.68
N LEU A 74 1.79 10.57 -1.13
CA LEU A 74 3.21 10.54 -1.40
C LEU A 74 3.93 9.77 -0.30
N VAL A 75 4.73 8.81 -0.69
CA VAL A 75 5.46 7.99 0.25
C VAL A 75 6.93 7.96 -0.10
N ASP A 76 7.77 7.68 0.85
CA ASP A 76 9.20 7.61 0.62
C ASP A 76 9.78 6.56 1.54
N GLY A 77 10.73 5.81 1.06
CA GLY A 77 11.37 4.78 1.86
C GLY A 77 11.87 3.64 0.99
N PRO A 78 12.38 2.61 1.61
CA PRO A 78 12.98 1.51 0.86
C PRO A 78 11.91 0.63 0.23
N LEU A 79 11.60 0.93 -1.00
CA LEU A 79 10.56 0.22 -1.73
C LEU A 79 10.75 -1.29 -1.70
N SER A 80 11.96 -1.72 -1.81
CA SER A 80 12.19 -3.15 -1.86
C SER A 80 11.82 -3.84 -0.55
N GLU A 81 11.89 -3.14 0.55
CA GLU A 81 11.53 -3.74 1.81
C GLU A 81 10.04 -3.77 2.03
N TRP A 82 9.30 -3.01 1.28
CA TRP A 82 7.85 -2.98 1.42
C TRP A 82 7.18 -4.12 0.66
N ARG A 83 7.88 -4.73 -0.25
CA ARG A 83 7.29 -5.79 -1.04
C ARG A 83 7.13 -7.03 -0.20
N THR A 84 5.93 -7.50 -0.12
CA THR A 84 5.63 -8.66 0.70
C THR A 84 4.86 -9.64 -0.14
N PRO A 85 5.33 -10.85 -0.25
CA PRO A 85 4.63 -11.84 -1.05
C PRO A 85 3.23 -12.03 -0.52
N ARG A 86 2.26 -12.07 -1.42
CA ARG A 86 0.90 -12.27 -1.00
C ARG A 86 0.73 -13.71 -0.57
N LYS A 87 0.36 -13.95 0.67
CA LYS A 87 0.22 -15.29 1.10
C LYS A 87 -1.02 -15.87 0.64
N LYS A 88 -0.99 -17.12 0.36
CA LYS A 88 -2.11 -17.81 -0.06
C LYS A 88 -2.93 -17.93 1.15
N ARG A 89 -4.12 -17.70 1.13
CA ARG A 89 -4.93 -17.78 2.25
C ARG A 89 -5.19 -19.13 2.47
N SER A 90 -4.78 -19.73 3.19
CA SER A 90 -4.96 -21.11 3.31
C SER A 90 -6.08 -21.40 4.00
N LEU A 91 -6.34 -21.72 4.01
CA LEU A 91 -6.93 -21.88 4.58
C LEU A 91 -7.11 -22.36 5.49
N PHE A 92 -7.17 -22.19 5.83
CA PHE A 92 -7.15 -22.39 6.74
C PHE A 92 -7.42 -22.48 6.86
#